data_2b2c9df9ac8495eef82586da00f11c2e
#
_entry.id   2b2c9df9ac8495eef82586da00f11c2e
#
_cell.length_a   1.000
_cell.length_b   1.000
_cell.length_c   1.000
_cell.angle_alpha   90.00
_cell.angle_beta   90.00
_cell.angle_gamma   90.00
#
_symmetry.space_group_name_H-M   'P 1'
#
loop_
_entity.id
_entity.type
_entity.pdbx_description
1 polymer ?
#
loop_
_entity_poly.entity_id
_entity_poly.type
_entity_poly.pdbx_seq_one_letter_code
_entity_poly.pdbx_strand_id
1 'polypeptide(L)'
;DGVGGGVVDLIPGCMAFKNGSKAIEVKGHEQNYANLKTQCSYTLAQLVNDRRIYVAPQDHRDTLAQELAWVKRDKMDHDGKLKILPKEKVKEGLGRSPDFADCLMMRMLIEVVKPELHSVRAFEELATVHKRRTIDIANKYTWGY
;
A
#
# COMPACT_ATOMS: atom_id res chain seq x y z
N ASP A 1 14.94 3.71 1.91
CA ASP A 1 15.74 4.80 2.26
C ASP A 1 16.90 4.91 1.29
N GLY A 2 18.16 4.87 1.51
CA GLY A 2 19.25 5.34 0.62
C GLY A 2 19.22 4.89 -0.86
N VAL A 3 18.99 3.61 -1.17
CA VAL A 3 19.05 3.09 -2.55
C VAL A 3 17.82 3.45 -3.39
N GLY A 4 16.65 3.59 -2.75
CA GLY A 4 15.38 3.90 -3.46
C GLY A 4 15.29 5.31 -4.02
N GLY A 5 16.09 6.27 -3.52
CA GLY A 5 16.06 7.65 -3.99
C GLY A 5 16.45 7.77 -5.48
N GLY A 6 17.55 7.12 -5.88
CA GLY A 6 18.00 7.13 -7.27
C GLY A 6 17.02 6.47 -8.25
N VAL A 7 16.25 5.48 -7.80
CA VAL A 7 15.22 4.84 -8.64
C VAL A 7 14.06 5.80 -8.92
N VAL A 8 13.64 6.55 -7.90
CA VAL A 8 12.55 7.54 -8.05
C VAL A 8 12.91 8.62 -9.04
N ASP A 9 14.17 9.08 -9.00
CA ASP A 9 14.66 10.15 -9.90
C ASP A 9 14.74 9.68 -11.37
N LEU A 10 14.90 8.40 -11.61
CA LEU A 10 15.05 7.81 -12.94
C LEU A 10 13.74 7.38 -13.59
N ILE A 11 12.68 7.16 -12.80
CA ILE A 11 11.40 6.64 -13.32
C ILE A 11 10.33 7.73 -13.29
N PRO A 12 9.96 8.33 -14.45
CA PRO A 12 8.90 9.33 -14.52
C PRO A 12 7.58 8.83 -13.92
N GLY A 13 6.97 9.63 -13.06
CA GLY A 13 5.71 9.29 -12.39
C GLY A 13 5.85 8.32 -11.21
N CYS A 14 7.07 7.94 -10.84
CA CYS A 14 7.32 7.17 -9.63
C CYS A 14 7.11 8.02 -8.37
N MET A 15 6.37 7.49 -7.40
CA MET A 15 6.17 8.16 -6.11
C MET A 15 7.07 7.52 -5.04
N ALA A 16 7.86 8.36 -4.37
CA ALA A 16 8.71 7.91 -3.27
C ALA A 16 7.86 7.57 -2.03
N PHE A 17 8.06 6.38 -1.46
CA PHE A 17 7.51 6.03 -0.17
C PHE A 17 8.59 6.03 0.90
N LYS A 18 8.50 6.98 1.83
CA LYS A 18 9.41 7.06 2.98
C LYS A 18 8.66 6.71 4.25
N ASN A 19 8.93 5.54 4.83
CA ASN A 19 8.25 5.00 6.01
C ASN A 19 8.08 5.99 7.16
N GLY A 20 9.14 6.72 7.48
CA GLY A 20 9.19 7.68 8.58
C GLY A 20 8.68 9.08 8.26
N SER A 21 8.22 9.36 7.03
CA SER A 21 7.66 10.66 6.70
C SER A 21 6.46 10.99 7.59
N LYS A 22 6.22 12.30 7.80
CA LYS A 22 5.01 12.80 8.46
C LYS A 22 3.77 12.23 7.75
N ALA A 23 2.75 11.90 8.52
CA ALA A 23 1.44 11.53 7.96
C ALA A 23 0.88 12.67 7.11
N ILE A 24 0.15 12.32 6.06
CA ILE A 24 -0.48 13.28 5.14
C ILE A 24 -1.78 13.76 5.78
N GLU A 25 -1.97 15.06 5.82
CA GLU A 25 -3.20 15.67 6.32
C GLU A 25 -4.32 15.47 5.30
N VAL A 26 -5.36 14.75 5.69
CA VAL A 26 -6.56 14.54 4.87
C VAL A 26 -7.71 15.31 5.49
N LYS A 27 -8.31 16.22 4.73
CA LYS A 27 -9.47 17.01 5.20
C LYS A 27 -10.58 16.09 5.69
N GLY A 28 -11.10 16.37 6.90
CA GLY A 28 -12.16 15.58 7.52
C GLY A 28 -11.71 14.33 8.27
N HIS A 29 -10.42 14.05 8.35
CA HIS A 29 -9.85 12.96 9.15
C HIS A 29 -8.97 13.53 10.27
N GLU A 30 -9.49 13.50 11.49
CA GLU A 30 -8.78 13.99 12.70
C GLU A 30 -7.79 12.98 13.31
N GLN A 31 -7.55 11.85 12.65
CA GLN A 31 -6.69 10.82 13.23
C GLN A 31 -5.22 11.24 13.21
N ASN A 32 -4.58 11.09 14.38
CA ASN A 32 -3.18 11.45 14.56
C ASN A 32 -2.28 10.23 14.43
N TYR A 33 -1.62 10.08 13.30
CA TYR A 33 -0.69 8.98 13.01
C TYR A 33 0.75 9.40 13.30
N ALA A 34 1.55 8.48 13.85
CA ALA A 34 2.96 8.73 14.13
C ALA A 34 3.78 9.02 12.86
N ASN A 35 3.45 8.36 11.76
CA ASN A 35 4.14 8.52 10.47
C ASN A 35 3.28 8.00 9.31
N LEU A 36 3.77 8.19 8.08
CA LEU A 36 3.10 7.77 6.85
C LEU A 36 2.88 6.26 6.79
N LYS A 37 3.86 5.44 7.23
CA LYS A 37 3.69 3.98 7.30
C LYS A 37 2.50 3.59 8.16
N THR A 38 2.38 4.20 9.33
CA THR A 38 1.24 3.96 10.23
C THR A 38 -0.08 4.34 9.56
N GLN A 39 -0.16 5.53 8.97
CA GLN A 39 -1.35 5.98 8.25
C GLN A 39 -1.77 5.00 7.16
N CYS A 40 -0.86 4.60 6.29
CA CYS A 40 -1.13 3.63 5.22
C CYS A 40 -1.56 2.27 5.78
N SER A 41 -0.97 1.81 6.90
CA SER A 41 -1.36 0.56 7.55
C SER A 41 -2.78 0.61 8.10
N TYR A 42 -3.19 1.72 8.70
CA TYR A 42 -4.57 1.91 9.16
C TYR A 42 -5.56 2.01 8.00
N THR A 43 -5.18 2.71 6.91
CA THR A 43 -5.99 2.75 5.67
C THR A 43 -6.18 1.35 5.10
N LEU A 44 -5.12 0.55 5.03
CA LEU A 44 -5.21 -0.85 4.61
C LEU A 44 -6.16 -1.66 5.49
N ALA A 45 -6.01 -1.56 6.82
CA ALA A 45 -6.86 -2.27 7.77
C ALA A 45 -8.34 -1.88 7.61
N GLN A 46 -8.63 -0.60 7.41
CA GLN A 46 -9.98 -0.13 7.16
C GLN A 46 -10.56 -0.75 5.88
N LEU A 47 -9.83 -0.69 4.75
CA LEU A 47 -10.29 -1.26 3.48
C LEU A 47 -10.51 -2.77 3.55
N VAL A 48 -9.68 -3.49 4.32
CA VAL A 48 -9.87 -4.94 4.57
C VAL A 48 -11.15 -5.17 5.36
N ASN A 49 -11.37 -4.44 6.45
CA ASN A 49 -12.56 -4.57 7.30
C ASN A 49 -13.85 -4.22 6.53
N ASP A 50 -13.78 -3.21 5.66
CA ASP A 50 -14.89 -2.78 4.81
C ASP A 50 -15.09 -3.71 3.60
N ARG A 51 -14.29 -4.79 3.45
CA ARG A 51 -14.31 -5.72 2.32
C ARG A 51 -14.11 -5.05 0.96
N ARG A 52 -13.31 -3.97 0.93
CA ARG A 52 -13.01 -3.17 -0.26
C ARG A 52 -11.72 -3.58 -0.96
N ILE A 53 -11.03 -4.59 -0.45
CA ILE A 53 -9.83 -5.17 -1.07
C ILE A 53 -10.15 -6.60 -1.48
N TYR A 54 -9.86 -6.90 -2.74
CA TYR A 54 -9.89 -8.24 -3.28
C TYR A 54 -8.46 -8.68 -3.61
N VAL A 55 -8.08 -9.84 -3.09
CA VAL A 55 -6.82 -10.51 -3.42
C VAL A 55 -7.15 -11.71 -4.30
N ALA A 56 -6.72 -11.69 -5.54
CA ALA A 56 -6.92 -12.81 -6.45
C ALA A 56 -6.30 -14.09 -5.87
N PRO A 57 -6.91 -15.28 -6.09
CA PRO A 57 -6.32 -16.54 -5.69
C PRO A 57 -4.94 -16.70 -6.34
N GLN A 58 -3.90 -16.75 -5.54
CA GLN A 58 -2.52 -16.88 -5.98
C GLN A 58 -1.72 -17.66 -4.96
N ASP A 59 -0.56 -18.15 -5.37
CA ASP A 59 0.33 -18.99 -4.58
C ASP A 59 0.81 -18.36 -3.25
N HIS A 60 0.69 -17.04 -3.10
CA HIS A 60 1.19 -16.31 -1.92
C HIS A 60 0.09 -15.84 -0.96
N ARG A 61 -1.16 -16.30 -1.14
CA ARG A 61 -2.29 -15.85 -0.33
C ARG A 61 -2.11 -16.12 1.16
N ASP A 62 -1.66 -17.33 1.51
CA ASP A 62 -1.47 -17.71 2.91
C ASP A 62 -0.30 -16.96 3.54
N THR A 63 0.76 -16.75 2.77
CA THR A 63 1.91 -15.93 3.18
C THR A 63 1.49 -14.51 3.49
N LEU A 64 0.69 -13.90 2.60
CA LEU A 64 0.14 -12.56 2.81
C LEU A 64 -0.76 -12.49 4.05
N ALA A 65 -1.65 -13.47 4.23
CA ALA A 65 -2.53 -13.52 5.39
C ALA A 65 -1.74 -13.60 6.71
N GLN A 66 -0.68 -14.43 6.75
CA GLN A 66 0.23 -14.50 7.90
C GLN A 66 0.91 -13.16 8.18
N GLU A 67 1.42 -12.49 7.15
CA GLU A 67 2.08 -11.20 7.31
C GLU A 67 1.12 -10.11 7.81
N LEU A 68 -0.07 -10.04 7.24
CA LEU A 68 -1.11 -9.08 7.65
C LEU A 68 -1.54 -9.30 9.11
N ALA A 69 -1.58 -10.54 9.59
CA ALA A 69 -1.91 -10.85 10.98
C ALA A 69 -0.90 -10.27 12.00
N TRP A 70 0.32 -9.93 11.54
CA TRP A 70 1.35 -9.28 12.34
C TRP A 70 1.31 -7.75 12.28
N VAL A 71 0.52 -7.17 11.38
CA VAL A 71 0.28 -5.71 11.36
C VAL A 71 -0.69 -5.35 12.48
N LYS A 72 -0.13 -5.11 13.66
CA LYS A 72 -0.90 -4.85 14.88
C LYS A 72 -0.65 -3.43 15.39
N ARG A 73 -1.65 -2.90 16.08
CA ARG A 73 -1.52 -1.64 16.82
C ARG A 73 -0.46 -1.80 17.92
N ASP A 74 0.42 -0.84 18.05
CA ASP A 74 1.30 -0.71 19.20
C ASP A 74 0.65 0.16 20.29
N LYS A 75 1.26 0.20 21.47
CA LYS A 75 0.81 1.08 22.56
C LYS A 75 0.84 2.53 22.10
N MET A 76 -0.19 3.29 22.49
CA MET A 76 -0.21 4.73 22.25
C MET A 76 0.86 5.39 23.12
N ASP A 77 1.58 6.35 22.52
CA ASP A 77 2.47 7.23 23.28
C ASP A 77 1.66 8.28 24.07
N HIS A 78 2.37 9.03 24.92
CA HIS A 78 1.82 10.15 25.68
C HIS A 78 1.21 11.24 24.79
N ASP A 79 1.64 11.35 23.52
CA ASP A 79 1.12 12.32 22.55
C ASP A 79 -0.15 11.85 21.81
N GLY A 80 -0.70 10.69 22.19
CA GLY A 80 -1.92 10.14 21.63
C GLY A 80 -1.82 9.66 20.19
N LYS A 81 -0.62 9.60 19.59
CA LYS A 81 -0.44 9.16 18.21
C LYS A 81 -0.68 7.67 18.04
N LEU A 82 -1.37 7.34 16.97
CA LEU A 82 -1.54 5.95 16.55
C LEU A 82 -0.22 5.41 16.00
N LYS A 83 0.15 4.21 16.44
CA LYS A 83 1.36 3.48 16.04
C LYS A 83 1.03 2.04 15.68
N ILE A 84 1.89 1.45 14.87
CA ILE A 84 1.91 0.01 14.60
C ILE A 84 3.18 -0.60 15.18
N LEU A 85 3.17 -1.91 15.40
CA LEU A 85 4.35 -2.63 15.88
C LEU A 85 5.58 -2.31 15.04
N PRO A 86 6.75 -2.07 15.66
CA PRO A 86 8.01 -1.89 14.95
C PRO A 86 8.34 -3.09 14.06
N LYS A 87 9.00 -2.82 12.92
CA LYS A 87 9.34 -3.86 11.94
C LYS A 87 10.20 -4.99 12.55
N GLU A 88 11.04 -4.67 13.50
CA GLU A 88 11.90 -5.61 14.21
C GLU A 88 11.07 -6.65 14.98
N LYS A 89 10.05 -6.22 15.72
CA LYS A 89 9.12 -7.12 16.43
C LYS A 89 8.30 -7.98 15.48
N VAL A 90 7.90 -7.41 14.35
CA VAL A 90 7.18 -8.17 13.32
C VAL A 90 8.09 -9.24 12.73
N LYS A 91 9.34 -8.92 12.40
CA LYS A 91 10.33 -9.88 11.89
C LYS A 91 10.66 -10.98 12.91
N GLU A 92 10.80 -10.62 14.18
CA GLU A 92 11.05 -11.59 15.25
C GLU A 92 9.91 -12.60 15.36
N GLY A 93 8.67 -12.15 15.38
CA GLY A 93 7.51 -13.02 15.48
C GLY A 93 7.20 -13.81 14.21
N LEU A 94 7.47 -13.23 13.03
CA LEU A 94 7.20 -13.86 11.74
C LEU A 94 8.34 -14.76 11.26
N GLY A 95 9.56 -14.56 11.78
CA GLY A 95 10.78 -15.25 11.34
C GLY A 95 11.35 -14.76 10.01
N ARG A 96 10.72 -13.75 9.36
CA ARG A 96 11.11 -13.17 8.08
C ARG A 96 10.58 -11.75 7.89
N SER A 97 10.99 -11.08 6.82
CA SER A 97 10.43 -9.77 6.46
C SER A 97 9.00 -9.90 5.94
N PRO A 98 8.08 -8.99 6.31
CA PRO A 98 6.68 -8.98 5.84
C PRO A 98 6.57 -8.27 4.48
N ASP A 99 7.22 -8.77 3.44
CA ASP A 99 7.40 -8.04 2.19
C ASP A 99 6.09 -7.89 1.40
N PHE A 100 5.20 -8.87 1.42
CA PHE A 100 3.88 -8.77 0.79
C PHE A 100 2.97 -7.77 1.50
N ALA A 101 2.96 -7.79 2.84
CA ALA A 101 2.20 -6.82 3.62
C ALA A 101 2.77 -5.39 3.46
N ASP A 102 4.10 -5.24 3.42
CA ASP A 102 4.75 -3.96 3.14
C ASP A 102 4.39 -3.44 1.73
N CYS A 103 4.33 -4.29 0.71
CA CYS A 103 3.88 -3.91 -0.64
C CYS A 103 2.44 -3.40 -0.66
N LEU A 104 1.50 -4.12 -0.03
CA LEU A 104 0.12 -3.67 0.06
C LEU A 104 -0.02 -2.37 0.85
N MET A 105 0.71 -2.24 1.95
CA MET A 105 0.72 -1.02 2.76
C MET A 105 1.24 0.17 1.95
N MET A 106 2.33 0.02 1.20
CA MET A 106 2.86 1.08 0.34
C MET A 106 1.87 1.49 -0.76
N ARG A 107 1.10 0.54 -1.31
CA ARG A 107 0.04 0.82 -2.28
C ARG A 107 -1.01 1.78 -1.72
N MET A 108 -1.24 1.77 -0.40
CA MET A 108 -2.21 2.65 0.25
C MET A 108 -1.84 4.14 0.18
N LEU A 109 -0.61 4.47 -0.19
CA LEU A 109 -0.23 5.86 -0.44
C LEU A 109 -1.15 6.53 -1.47
N ILE A 110 -1.52 5.81 -2.52
CA ILE A 110 -2.41 6.34 -3.57
C ILE A 110 -3.80 6.63 -2.99
N GLU A 111 -4.29 5.78 -2.10
CA GLU A 111 -5.58 5.95 -1.44
C GLU A 111 -5.58 7.16 -0.49
N VAL A 112 -4.46 7.42 0.17
CA VAL A 112 -4.28 8.57 1.08
C VAL A 112 -4.15 9.88 0.31
N VAL A 113 -3.40 9.88 -0.81
CA VAL A 113 -3.15 11.10 -1.60
C VAL A 113 -4.33 11.48 -2.49
N LYS A 114 -5.11 10.51 -2.96
CA LYS A 114 -6.25 10.73 -3.88
C LYS A 114 -7.53 10.06 -3.34
N PRO A 115 -8.08 10.53 -2.23
CA PRO A 115 -9.29 9.95 -1.66
C PRO A 115 -10.50 9.98 -2.62
N GLU A 116 -10.50 10.88 -3.60
CA GLU A 116 -11.56 11.02 -4.63
C GLU A 116 -11.56 9.90 -5.67
N LEU A 117 -10.44 9.16 -5.83
CA LEU A 117 -10.35 7.99 -6.71
C LEU A 117 -11.15 6.77 -6.22
N HIS A 118 -11.77 6.86 -5.03
CA HIS A 118 -12.67 5.83 -4.49
C HIS A 118 -14.04 5.79 -5.18
N SER A 119 -14.36 6.71 -6.09
CA SER A 119 -15.58 6.63 -6.86
C SER A 119 -15.47 5.48 -7.87
N VAL A 120 -16.56 4.70 -8.02
CA VAL A 120 -16.69 3.60 -8.99
C VAL A 120 -16.22 4.01 -10.38
N ARG A 121 -16.40 5.28 -10.75
CA ARG A 121 -16.03 5.88 -12.02
C ARG A 121 -14.51 5.89 -12.26
N ALA A 122 -13.71 6.15 -11.24
CA ALA A 122 -12.24 6.13 -11.35
C ALA A 122 -11.70 4.69 -11.49
N PHE A 123 -12.39 3.72 -10.89
CA PHE A 123 -12.07 2.30 -11.07
C PHE A 123 -12.36 1.83 -12.51
N GLU A 124 -13.47 2.27 -13.10
CA GLU A 124 -13.83 1.97 -14.47
C GLU A 124 -12.86 2.62 -15.48
N GLU A 125 -12.43 3.86 -15.24
CA GLU A 125 -11.42 4.53 -16.06
C GLU A 125 -10.05 3.83 -15.98
N LEU A 126 -9.60 3.44 -14.78
CA LEU A 126 -8.36 2.68 -14.60
C LEU A 126 -8.44 1.29 -15.23
N ALA A 127 -9.56 0.59 -15.10
CA ALA A 127 -9.79 -0.70 -15.73
C ALA A 127 -9.77 -0.59 -17.25
N THR A 128 -10.33 0.49 -17.79
CA THR A 128 -10.35 0.76 -19.23
C THR A 128 -8.96 1.08 -19.78
N VAL A 129 -8.17 1.88 -19.02
CA VAL A 129 -6.77 2.20 -19.36
C VAL A 129 -5.89 0.93 -19.28
N HIS A 130 -6.10 0.09 -18.28
CA HIS A 130 -5.37 -1.16 -18.14
C HIS A 130 -5.69 -2.13 -19.27
N LYS A 131 -6.96 -2.25 -19.64
CA LYS A 131 -7.41 -3.07 -20.78
C LYS A 131 -6.83 -2.59 -22.10
N ARG A 132 -6.76 -1.28 -22.34
CA ARG A 132 -6.10 -0.69 -23.53
C ARG A 132 -4.61 -1.01 -23.56
N ARG A 133 -3.88 -0.82 -22.44
CA ARG A 133 -2.45 -1.17 -22.36
C ARG A 133 -2.18 -2.65 -22.58
N THR A 134 -3.01 -3.53 -22.08
CA THR A 134 -2.88 -4.98 -22.28
C THR A 134 -3.09 -5.36 -23.75
N ILE A 135 -4.05 -4.73 -24.42
CA ILE A 135 -4.30 -4.93 -25.88
C ILE A 135 -3.12 -4.41 -26.71
N ASP A 136 -2.58 -3.24 -26.37
CA ASP A 136 -1.42 -2.67 -27.07
C ASP A 136 -0.17 -3.53 -26.93
N ILE A 137 0.06 -4.08 -25.73
CA ILE A 137 1.17 -5.01 -25.48
C ILE A 137 0.95 -6.31 -26.27
N ALA A 138 -0.26 -6.90 -26.25
CA ALA A 138 -0.59 -8.10 -26.98
C ALA A 138 -0.39 -7.90 -28.49
N ASN A 139 -0.84 -6.79 -29.05
CA ASN A 139 -0.67 -6.45 -30.47
C ASN A 139 0.79 -6.19 -30.87
N LYS A 140 1.62 -5.70 -29.95
CA LYS A 140 3.03 -5.42 -30.19
C LYS A 140 3.91 -6.69 -30.21
N TYR A 141 3.42 -7.79 -29.61
CA TYR A 141 4.13 -9.06 -29.49
C TYR A 141 3.44 -10.24 -30.20
N THR A 142 2.40 -10.00 -31.01
CA THR A 142 1.91 -11.01 -31.95
C THR A 142 2.94 -11.21 -33.04
N TRP A 143 3.69 -12.30 -32.93
CA TRP A 143 4.54 -12.79 -34.00
C TRP A 143 3.61 -13.21 -35.15
N GLY A 144 3.76 -12.54 -36.31
CA GLY A 144 3.12 -13.01 -37.53
C GLY A 144 3.68 -14.40 -37.89
N TYR A 145 2.79 -15.36 -38.04
CA TYR A 145 3.03 -16.60 -38.76
C TYR A 145 2.72 -16.36 -40.24
#